data_e2e7ef6d5426e1489ab5c6f7a65e2a74
#
_entry.id   e2e7ef6d5426e1489ab5c6f7a65e2a74
#
_cell.length_a   1.000
_cell.length_b   1.000
_cell.length_c   1.000
_cell.angle_alpha   90.00
_cell.angle_beta   90.00
_cell.angle_gamma   90.00
#
_symmetry.space_group_name_H-M   'P 1'
#
loop_
_entity.id
_entity.type
_entity.pdbx_description
1 polymer ?
#
loop_
_entity_poly.entity_id
_entity_poly.type
_entity_poly.pdbx_seq_one_letter_code
_entity_poly.pdbx_strand_id
1 'polypeptide(L)'
;MTLEFTNKQFRRLLDLVYIGNWILNSTRGDQRFADYDEVESLVFGKALVSGMPALAEVYEGEIVPSRAFAEGGIHEAIMEYENNVFFDILAEDLARRDMDDVPIDESNFAELTSRIDAYITEFEEHGTDNILVDAEGLCPGAQPERGAAKRPCRVSVSAPERSY
;
A
#
# COMPACT_ATOMS: atom_id res chain seq x y z
N MET A 1 29.37 -8.75 15.92
CA MET A 1 28.57 -9.82 15.29
C MET A 1 28.88 -9.84 13.81
N THR A 2 29.20 -10.97 13.22
CA THR A 2 29.48 -11.11 11.78
C THR A 2 28.50 -12.11 11.19
N LEU A 3 27.89 -11.75 10.06
CA LEU A 3 27.03 -12.64 9.28
C LEU A 3 27.63 -12.77 7.88
N GLU A 4 27.69 -13.99 7.38
CA GLU A 4 28.16 -14.27 6.03
C GLU A 4 26.97 -14.62 5.13
N PHE A 5 26.90 -13.98 3.97
CA PHE A 5 25.86 -14.15 2.98
C PHE A 5 26.45 -14.52 1.63
N THR A 6 25.82 -15.44 0.94
CA THR A 6 26.01 -15.57 -0.51
C THR A 6 25.41 -14.35 -1.22
N ASN A 7 25.85 -14.05 -2.45
CA ASN A 7 25.30 -12.93 -3.24
C ASN A 7 23.77 -13.01 -3.38
N LYS A 8 23.22 -14.22 -3.52
CA LYS A 8 21.78 -14.44 -3.62
C LYS A 8 21.05 -14.06 -2.31
N GLN A 9 21.62 -14.46 -1.17
CA GLN A 9 21.05 -14.13 0.15
C GLN A 9 21.18 -12.64 0.43
N PHE A 10 22.31 -12.02 0.09
CA PHE A 10 22.50 -10.59 0.25
C PHE A 10 21.53 -9.77 -0.60
N ARG A 11 21.27 -10.20 -1.85
CA ARG A 11 20.24 -9.57 -2.68
C ARG A 11 18.85 -9.63 -2.04
N ARG A 12 18.50 -10.75 -1.37
CA ARG A 12 17.24 -10.86 -0.62
C ARG A 12 17.22 -10.03 0.66
N LEU A 13 18.38 -9.86 1.30
CA LEU A 13 18.48 -8.95 2.44
C LEU A 13 18.20 -7.50 2.04
N LEU A 14 18.68 -7.05 0.88
CA LEU A 14 18.35 -5.72 0.36
C LEU A 14 16.83 -5.56 0.16
N ASP A 15 16.15 -6.57 -0.40
CA ASP A 15 14.69 -6.56 -0.56
C ASP A 15 13.99 -6.42 0.81
N LEU A 16 14.39 -7.19 1.81
CA LEU A 16 13.79 -7.16 3.15
C LEU A 16 14.01 -5.83 3.87
N VAL A 17 15.22 -5.26 3.77
CA VAL A 17 15.54 -3.96 4.38
C VAL A 17 14.73 -2.85 3.72
N TYR A 18 14.64 -2.86 2.40
CA TYR A 18 13.86 -1.89 1.65
C TYR A 18 12.36 -1.95 2.00
N ILE A 19 11.75 -3.15 2.01
CA ILE A 19 10.35 -3.33 2.40
C ILE A 19 10.13 -2.84 3.83
N GLY A 20 11.01 -3.21 4.77
CA GLY A 20 10.88 -2.79 6.17
C GLY A 20 10.92 -1.29 6.33
N ASN A 21 11.87 -0.62 5.68
CA ASN A 21 11.98 0.84 5.71
C ASN A 21 10.81 1.51 4.98
N TRP A 22 10.36 0.97 3.86
CA TRP A 22 9.18 1.44 3.14
C TRP A 22 7.93 1.46 4.02
N ILE A 23 7.61 0.33 4.67
CA ILE A 23 6.44 0.23 5.55
C ILE A 23 6.51 1.23 6.71
N LEU A 24 7.70 1.41 7.27
CA LEU A 24 7.87 2.26 8.44
C LEU A 24 7.92 3.75 8.09
N ASN A 25 8.43 4.12 6.91
CA ASN A 25 8.80 5.50 6.63
C ASN A 25 8.10 6.14 5.42
N SER A 26 7.50 5.38 4.49
CA SER A 26 6.96 5.93 3.23
C SER A 26 5.86 6.99 3.43
N THR A 27 5.09 6.90 4.51
CA THR A 27 3.96 7.80 4.78
C THR A 27 4.23 8.84 5.88
N ARG A 28 5.46 8.90 6.44
CA ARG A 28 5.74 9.69 7.65
C ARG A 28 6.21 11.14 7.41
N GLY A 29 6.58 11.50 6.19
CA GLY A 29 7.15 12.83 5.94
C GLY A 29 8.32 13.15 6.87
N ASP A 30 8.23 14.26 7.61
CA ASP A 30 9.28 14.71 8.54
C ASP A 30 9.37 13.88 9.84
N GLN A 31 8.44 12.97 10.08
CA GLN A 31 8.43 12.10 11.28
C GLN A 31 9.03 10.72 11.02
N ARG A 32 9.96 10.63 10.08
CA ARG A 32 10.64 9.38 9.73
C ARG A 32 11.43 8.82 10.92
N PHE A 33 11.54 7.52 10.99
CA PHE A 33 12.44 6.82 11.90
C PHE A 33 13.85 6.79 11.29
N ALA A 34 14.70 7.73 11.70
CA ALA A 34 16.02 7.91 11.13
C ALA A 34 16.96 6.69 11.33
N ASP A 35 16.79 5.94 12.40
CA ASP A 35 17.54 4.73 12.68
C ASP A 35 17.30 3.62 11.65
N TYR A 36 16.12 3.54 11.07
CA TYR A 36 15.83 2.62 9.96
C TYR A 36 16.43 3.11 8.64
N ASP A 37 16.43 4.42 8.38
CA ASP A 37 17.11 5.01 7.22
C ASP A 37 18.62 4.76 7.30
N GLU A 38 19.23 4.90 8.50
CA GLU A 38 20.65 4.59 8.73
C GLU A 38 20.99 3.12 8.44
N VAL A 39 20.14 2.18 8.88
CA VAL A 39 20.32 0.75 8.61
C VAL A 39 20.20 0.47 7.11
N GLU A 40 19.23 1.05 6.42
CA GLU A 40 19.08 0.92 4.96
C GLU A 40 20.34 1.41 4.25
N SER A 41 20.79 2.62 4.55
CA SER A 41 22.00 3.22 3.98
C SER A 41 23.24 2.35 4.22
N LEU A 42 23.40 1.80 5.44
CA LEU A 42 24.49 0.90 5.78
C LEU A 42 24.48 -0.38 4.94
N VAL A 43 23.32 -1.01 4.79
CA VAL A 43 23.17 -2.28 4.08
C VAL A 43 23.32 -2.07 2.57
N PHE A 44 22.71 -1.03 2.00
CA PHE A 44 22.87 -0.68 0.58
C PHE A 44 24.29 -0.23 0.25
N GLY A 45 25.00 0.41 1.20
CA GLY A 45 26.42 0.71 1.07
C GLY A 45 27.30 -0.52 0.85
N LYS A 46 26.90 -1.68 1.39
CA LYS A 46 27.60 -2.95 1.12
C LYS A 46 27.40 -3.44 -0.31
N ALA A 47 26.30 -3.11 -0.96
CA ALA A 47 26.07 -3.48 -2.37
C ALA A 47 27.11 -2.85 -3.30
N LEU A 48 27.55 -1.61 -3.03
CA LEU A 48 28.56 -0.89 -3.82
C LEU A 48 29.90 -1.65 -3.84
N VAL A 49 30.28 -2.28 -2.75
CA VAL A 49 31.57 -2.99 -2.60
C VAL A 49 31.48 -4.51 -2.78
N SER A 50 30.25 -5.05 -2.89
CA SER A 50 30.00 -6.49 -3.03
C SER A 50 29.65 -6.92 -4.46
N GLY A 51 30.02 -6.10 -5.46
CA GLY A 51 29.80 -6.42 -6.87
C GLY A 51 28.39 -6.16 -7.39
N MET A 52 27.58 -5.39 -6.64
CA MET A 52 26.21 -5.02 -7.01
C MET A 52 26.00 -3.48 -7.04
N PRO A 53 26.91 -2.69 -7.64
CA PRO A 53 26.85 -1.23 -7.56
C PRO A 53 25.61 -0.62 -8.21
N ALA A 54 24.96 -1.35 -9.12
CA ALA A 54 23.73 -0.89 -9.76
C ALA A 54 22.51 -0.85 -8.81
N LEU A 55 22.61 -1.43 -7.61
CA LEU A 55 21.49 -1.52 -6.67
C LEU A 55 21.44 -0.37 -5.66
N ALA A 56 22.49 0.44 -5.59
CA ALA A 56 22.58 1.59 -4.68
C ALA A 56 23.13 2.82 -5.42
N GLU A 57 22.78 3.99 -4.95
CA GLU A 57 23.31 5.27 -5.44
C GLU A 57 23.57 6.23 -4.29
N VAL A 58 24.31 7.31 -4.58
CA VAL A 58 24.53 8.39 -3.59
C VAL A 58 23.61 9.55 -3.94
N TYR A 59 22.73 9.89 -3.00
CA TYR A 59 21.81 11.01 -3.11
C TYR A 59 22.01 11.93 -1.91
N GLU A 60 22.29 13.21 -2.14
CA GLU A 60 22.56 14.23 -1.10
C GLU A 60 23.66 13.85 -0.07
N GLY A 61 24.58 12.98 -0.47
CA GLY A 61 25.67 12.51 0.40
C GLY A 61 25.37 11.24 1.17
N GLU A 62 24.16 10.72 1.09
CA GLU A 62 23.75 9.47 1.68
C GLU A 62 23.65 8.35 0.63
N ILE A 63 23.84 7.11 1.08
CA ILE A 63 23.66 5.94 0.22
C ILE A 63 22.21 5.49 0.33
N VAL A 64 21.57 5.43 -0.82
CA VAL A 64 20.14 5.06 -0.94
C VAL A 64 19.97 3.92 -1.94
N PRO A 65 18.84 3.18 -1.90
CA PRO A 65 18.47 2.29 -3.00
C PRO A 65 18.46 3.03 -4.33
N SER A 66 19.10 2.46 -5.35
CA SER A 66 19.08 3.10 -6.66
C SER A 66 17.66 3.12 -7.25
N ARG A 67 17.43 4.06 -8.19
CA ARG A 67 16.17 4.10 -8.92
C ARG A 67 15.88 2.77 -9.63
N ALA A 68 16.88 2.12 -10.22
CA ALA A 68 16.74 0.82 -10.86
C ALA A 68 16.35 -0.30 -9.89
N PHE A 69 16.74 -0.19 -8.61
CA PHE A 69 16.31 -1.11 -7.58
C PHE A 69 14.87 -0.83 -7.15
N ALA A 70 14.54 0.43 -6.87
CA ALA A 70 13.23 0.85 -6.37
C ALA A 70 12.11 0.65 -7.41
N GLU A 71 12.38 0.91 -8.70
CA GLU A 71 11.44 0.67 -9.82
C GLU A 71 11.45 -0.79 -10.30
N GLY A 72 12.23 -1.67 -9.67
CA GLY A 72 12.30 -3.10 -9.99
C GLY A 72 11.16 -3.92 -9.37
N GLY A 73 11.22 -5.24 -9.57
CA GLY A 73 10.16 -6.17 -9.16
C GLY A 73 9.81 -6.18 -7.67
N ILE A 74 10.66 -5.61 -6.78
CA ILE A 74 10.32 -5.48 -5.36
C ILE A 74 9.20 -4.46 -5.13
N HIS A 75 9.17 -3.39 -5.92
CA HIS A 75 8.11 -2.39 -5.82
C HIS A 75 6.76 -2.93 -6.33
N GLU A 76 6.79 -3.76 -7.37
CA GLU A 76 5.59 -4.48 -7.83
C GLU A 76 4.99 -5.37 -6.73
N ALA A 77 5.85 -6.09 -5.99
CA ALA A 77 5.41 -6.91 -4.86
C ALA A 77 4.84 -6.08 -3.70
N ILE A 78 5.39 -4.89 -3.43
CA ILE A 78 4.82 -3.95 -2.45
C ILE A 78 3.45 -3.47 -2.92
N MET A 79 3.31 -3.04 -4.16
CA MET A 79 2.04 -2.57 -4.72
C MET A 79 0.96 -3.66 -4.72
N GLU A 80 1.34 -4.90 -5.05
CA GLU A 80 0.42 -6.04 -4.98
C GLU A 80 -0.06 -6.28 -3.53
N TYR A 81 0.85 -6.24 -2.57
CA TYR A 81 0.51 -6.36 -1.15
C TYR A 81 -0.42 -5.22 -0.68
N GLU A 82 -0.06 -3.96 -0.99
CA GLU A 82 -0.86 -2.78 -0.61
C GLU A 82 -2.28 -2.87 -1.20
N ASN A 83 -2.40 -3.32 -2.44
CA ASN A 83 -3.69 -3.47 -3.12
C ASN A 83 -4.57 -4.53 -2.44
N ASN A 84 -4.00 -5.70 -2.11
CA ASN A 84 -4.72 -6.76 -1.44
C ASN A 84 -5.14 -6.35 -0.02
N VAL A 85 -4.20 -5.79 0.77
CA VAL A 85 -4.49 -5.33 2.14
C VAL A 85 -5.52 -4.21 2.18
N PHE A 86 -5.51 -3.32 1.17
CA PHE A 86 -6.52 -2.27 1.07
C PHE A 86 -7.94 -2.84 0.98
N PHE A 87 -8.17 -3.81 0.10
CA PHE A 87 -9.48 -4.40 -0.06
C PHE A 87 -9.91 -5.26 1.12
N ASP A 88 -8.97 -5.99 1.75
CA ASP A 88 -9.25 -6.77 2.96
C ASP A 88 -9.71 -5.88 4.11
N ILE A 89 -8.99 -4.79 4.38
CA ILE A 89 -9.34 -3.82 5.44
C ILE A 89 -10.68 -3.15 5.12
N LEU A 90 -10.86 -2.72 3.87
CA LEU A 90 -12.10 -2.05 3.44
C LEU A 90 -13.30 -2.99 3.57
N ALA A 91 -13.16 -4.27 3.21
CA ALA A 91 -14.22 -5.27 3.35
C ALA A 91 -14.62 -5.46 4.82
N GLU A 92 -13.63 -5.57 5.72
CA GLU A 92 -13.89 -5.67 7.17
C GLU A 92 -14.57 -4.42 7.71
N ASP A 93 -14.08 -3.23 7.39
CA ASP A 93 -14.65 -1.97 7.88
C ASP A 93 -16.09 -1.77 7.38
N LEU A 94 -16.38 -2.09 6.11
CA LEU A 94 -17.72 -2.03 5.57
C LEU A 94 -18.66 -3.06 6.20
N ALA A 95 -18.17 -4.29 6.43
CA ALA A 95 -18.95 -5.33 7.08
C ALA A 95 -19.30 -4.96 8.52
N ARG A 96 -18.36 -4.38 9.27
CA ARG A 96 -18.58 -3.88 10.63
C ARG A 96 -19.58 -2.73 10.65
N ARG A 97 -19.42 -1.77 9.76
CA ARG A 97 -20.37 -0.64 9.59
C ARG A 97 -21.79 -1.15 9.36
N ASP A 98 -21.97 -2.14 8.49
CA ASP A 98 -23.29 -2.69 8.15
C ASP A 98 -23.89 -3.55 9.30
N MET A 99 -23.09 -3.80 10.33
CA MET A 99 -23.52 -4.40 11.60
C MET A 99 -23.61 -3.36 12.73
N ASP A 100 -23.70 -2.06 12.40
CA ASP A 100 -23.78 -0.96 13.36
C ASP A 100 -22.59 -0.94 14.36
N ASP A 101 -21.41 -1.41 13.95
CA ASP A 101 -20.17 -1.49 14.75
C ASP A 101 -20.36 -2.20 16.12
N VAL A 102 -21.31 -3.14 16.20
CA VAL A 102 -21.52 -3.91 17.43
C VAL A 102 -20.28 -4.74 17.79
N PRO A 103 -19.99 -4.92 19.08
CA PRO A 103 -18.89 -5.80 19.49
C PRO A 103 -19.06 -7.21 18.92
N ILE A 104 -17.98 -7.75 18.37
CA ILE A 104 -17.99 -9.08 17.76
C ILE A 104 -17.75 -10.14 18.83
N ASP A 105 -18.61 -11.15 18.82
CA ASP A 105 -18.56 -12.32 19.70
C ASP A 105 -18.93 -13.60 18.93
N GLU A 106 -19.03 -14.73 19.64
CA GLU A 106 -19.35 -16.03 19.03
C GLU A 106 -20.71 -16.05 18.32
N SER A 107 -21.66 -15.20 18.72
CA SER A 107 -23.01 -15.18 18.17
C SER A 107 -23.13 -14.48 16.83
N ASN A 108 -22.27 -13.50 16.56
CA ASN A 108 -22.31 -12.66 15.35
C ASN A 108 -21.08 -12.81 14.44
N PHE A 109 -20.05 -13.57 14.86
CA PHE A 109 -18.82 -13.78 14.10
C PHE A 109 -19.08 -14.40 12.72
N ALA A 110 -20.00 -15.35 12.63
CA ALA A 110 -20.35 -15.97 11.35
C ALA A 110 -21.02 -14.98 10.37
N GLU A 111 -21.83 -14.06 10.88
CA GLU A 111 -22.43 -12.99 10.09
C GLU A 111 -21.35 -12.01 9.58
N LEU A 112 -20.46 -11.57 10.44
CA LEU A 112 -19.33 -10.72 10.05
C LEU A 112 -18.51 -11.36 8.91
N THR A 113 -18.11 -12.63 9.09
CA THR A 113 -17.33 -13.36 8.08
C THR A 113 -18.07 -13.43 6.74
N SER A 114 -19.36 -13.75 6.75
CA SER A 114 -20.16 -13.80 5.53
C SER A 114 -20.28 -12.46 4.82
N ARG A 115 -20.33 -11.35 5.56
CA ARG A 115 -20.36 -10.00 4.97
C ARG A 115 -19.00 -9.61 4.39
N ILE A 116 -17.90 -9.94 5.09
CA ILE A 116 -16.53 -9.74 4.58
C ILE A 116 -16.36 -10.50 3.25
N ASP A 117 -16.71 -11.78 3.20
CA ASP A 117 -16.62 -12.60 1.99
C ASP A 117 -17.43 -12.00 0.82
N ALA A 118 -18.62 -11.47 1.10
CA ALA A 118 -19.43 -10.80 0.08
C ALA A 118 -18.76 -9.52 -0.45
N TYR A 119 -18.15 -8.70 0.40
CA TYR A 119 -17.40 -7.51 -0.02
C TYR A 119 -16.14 -7.88 -0.77
N ILE A 120 -15.38 -8.89 -0.33
CA ILE A 120 -14.17 -9.35 -1.05
C ILE A 120 -14.57 -9.81 -2.46
N THR A 121 -15.64 -10.60 -2.59
CA THR A 121 -16.14 -11.05 -3.91
C THR A 121 -16.49 -9.85 -4.80
N GLU A 122 -17.18 -8.84 -4.26
CA GLU A 122 -17.53 -7.63 -4.99
C GLU A 122 -16.27 -6.88 -5.46
N PHE A 123 -15.25 -6.76 -4.60
CA PHE A 123 -14.01 -6.05 -4.95
C PHE A 123 -13.12 -6.83 -5.92
N GLU A 124 -13.14 -8.15 -5.88
CA GLU A 124 -12.45 -9.00 -6.87
C GLU A 124 -13.06 -8.84 -8.27
N GLU A 125 -14.39 -8.71 -8.37
CA GLU A 125 -15.11 -8.62 -9.64
C GLU A 125 -15.14 -7.20 -10.21
N HIS A 126 -15.28 -6.17 -9.35
CA HIS A 126 -15.59 -4.81 -9.77
C HIS A 126 -14.61 -3.75 -9.20
N GLY A 127 -13.66 -4.13 -8.34
CA GLY A 127 -12.77 -3.18 -7.70
C GLY A 127 -13.56 -2.12 -6.92
N THR A 128 -13.32 -0.84 -7.23
CA THR A 128 -14.01 0.29 -6.59
C THR A 128 -15.19 0.84 -7.39
N ASP A 129 -15.57 0.22 -8.50
CA ASP A 129 -16.58 0.75 -9.44
C ASP A 129 -17.96 0.98 -8.81
N ASN A 130 -18.32 0.15 -7.85
CA ASN A 130 -19.61 0.21 -7.16
C ASN A 130 -19.54 0.93 -5.79
N ILE A 131 -18.38 1.46 -5.41
CA ILE A 131 -18.23 2.28 -4.20
C ILE A 131 -18.74 3.69 -4.49
N LEU A 132 -19.67 4.18 -3.66
CA LEU A 132 -20.21 5.51 -3.75
C LEU A 132 -19.70 6.34 -2.56
N VAL A 133 -19.15 7.51 -2.86
CA VAL A 133 -18.74 8.48 -1.84
C VAL A 133 -19.72 9.65 -1.89
N ASP A 134 -20.56 9.78 -0.85
CA ASP A 134 -21.47 10.94 -0.70
C ASP A 134 -20.74 12.03 0.09
N ALA A 135 -19.87 12.77 -0.59
CA ALA A 135 -19.17 13.89 0.01
C ALA A 135 -19.48 15.18 -0.76
N GLU A 136 -20.02 16.18 -0.06
CA GLU A 136 -20.23 17.51 -0.62
C GLU A 136 -18.89 18.10 -1.07
N GLY A 137 -18.78 18.46 -2.35
CA GLY A 137 -17.59 19.11 -2.93
C GLY A 137 -16.60 18.18 -3.66
N LEU A 138 -16.77 16.86 -3.67
CA LEU A 138 -15.95 15.97 -4.48
C LEU A 138 -16.34 15.94 -5.96
N CYS A 139 -17.50 16.46 -6.32
CA CYS A 139 -17.92 16.61 -7.72
C CYS A 139 -17.75 18.08 -8.16
N PRO A 140 -16.65 18.46 -8.82
CA PRO A 140 -16.51 19.80 -9.40
C PRO A 140 -17.56 19.95 -10.52
N GLY A 141 -18.58 20.78 -10.29
CA GLY A 141 -19.60 21.14 -11.30
C GLY A 141 -21.04 20.75 -10.97
N ALA A 142 -21.32 20.07 -9.87
CA ALA A 142 -22.71 19.89 -9.42
C ALA A 142 -23.23 21.20 -8.79
N GLN A 143 -23.84 22.08 -9.59
CA GLN A 143 -24.64 23.15 -9.04
C GLN A 143 -25.89 22.53 -8.38
N PRO A 144 -26.28 22.97 -7.17
CA PRO A 144 -27.46 22.44 -6.51
C PRO A 144 -28.71 22.87 -7.28
N GLU A 145 -29.20 22.03 -8.16
CA GLU A 145 -30.54 22.19 -8.71
C GLU A 145 -31.54 22.00 -7.57
N ARG A 146 -32.30 23.05 -7.29
CA ARG A 146 -33.36 23.06 -6.28
C ARG A 146 -34.45 22.08 -6.70
N GLY A 147 -34.52 20.91 -6.04
CA GLY A 147 -35.66 20.00 -6.11
C GLY A 147 -35.45 18.66 -6.80
N ALA A 148 -34.25 18.31 -7.24
CA ALA A 148 -33.95 16.97 -7.73
C ALA A 148 -33.41 16.06 -6.60
N ALA A 149 -33.86 14.81 -6.58
CA ALA A 149 -33.24 13.80 -5.69
C ALA A 149 -31.72 13.75 -5.94
N LYS A 150 -30.93 13.89 -4.89
CA LYS A 150 -29.46 13.85 -4.95
C LYS A 150 -29.02 12.57 -5.67
N ARG A 151 -28.43 12.71 -6.84
CA ARG A 151 -27.75 11.57 -7.50
C ARG A 151 -26.40 11.40 -6.87
N PRO A 152 -26.02 10.20 -6.41
CA PRO A 152 -24.69 9.95 -5.88
C PRO A 152 -23.64 10.25 -6.95
N CYS A 153 -22.56 10.90 -6.55
CA CYS A 153 -21.43 11.20 -7.41
C CYS A 153 -20.67 9.90 -7.69
N ARG A 154 -20.61 9.44 -8.94
CA ARG A 154 -19.68 8.40 -9.35
C ARG A 154 -18.30 9.02 -9.54
N VAL A 155 -17.40 8.78 -8.61
CA VAL A 155 -15.98 9.04 -8.81
C VAL A 155 -15.41 7.82 -9.51
N SER A 156 -15.28 7.87 -10.85
CA SER A 156 -14.48 6.87 -11.56
C SER A 156 -13.02 7.19 -11.31
N VAL A 157 -12.38 6.41 -10.46
CA VAL A 157 -10.94 6.39 -10.37
C VAL A 157 -10.46 5.59 -11.58
N SER A 158 -9.98 6.29 -12.61
CA SER A 158 -9.28 5.63 -13.72
C SER A 158 -8.10 4.89 -13.14
N ALA A 159 -8.06 3.58 -13.33
CA ALA A 159 -6.87 2.79 -13.03
C ALA A 159 -5.68 3.43 -13.76
N PRO A 160 -4.50 3.54 -13.12
CA PRO A 160 -3.32 4.02 -13.81
C PRO A 160 -3.07 3.12 -15.01
N GLU A 161 -2.94 3.73 -16.21
CA GLU A 161 -2.57 3.02 -17.42
C GLU A 161 -1.28 2.24 -17.13
N ARG A 162 -1.37 0.93 -17.19
CA ARG A 162 -0.21 0.04 -17.08
C ARG A 162 0.61 0.22 -18.36
N SER A 163 1.61 1.08 -18.29
CA SER A 163 2.69 1.08 -19.28
C SER A 163 3.61 -0.08 -18.94
N TYR A 164 3.60 -1.11 -19.80
CA TYR A 164 4.55 -2.22 -19.76
C TYR A 164 5.95 -1.77 -20.18
#